data_405a9efc367cff1ca285cf013dd9704d
#
_entry.id   405a9efc367cff1ca285cf013dd9704d
#
_cell.length_a   1.000
_cell.length_b   1.000
_cell.length_c   1.000
_cell.angle_alpha   90.00
_cell.angle_beta   90.00
_cell.angle_gamma   90.00
#
_symmetry.space_group_name_H-M   'P 1'
#
loop_
_entity.id
_entity.type
_entity.pdbx_description
1 polymer ?
#
loop_
_entity_poly.entity_id
_entity_poly.type
_entity_poly.pdbx_seq_one_letter_code
_entity_poly.pdbx_strand_id
1 'polypeptide(L)'
;MAACLLVLAGCNHKQEQQRQSVQKIDYAQVAIPAFDADSAYSYVEAQLGFGFRTPGSKGWQQCADYLVAQMQRWCDTVIVQHFNATLWDGSRMPGKNIISTINPDAPQRILLAAHWDSRLWADHDPDDSKTRQHVPGANDGASGVAALMEMARGMSAMRPSVGVDIIFFDVEDQGQPEWAETYDDNTWCKGSQYWSQNRHVPYYTAVYGVLFDMIGTHEPRFTKEEVSRHYAPAITNKIWSVASELGHSGIFVDRNTDPILDDHLYVNQIAGIPMVDIVQNSPNGSFFTHWHTTTDDLQAVSAESLKTVATVTMKTIYGDYPTK
;
A
#
# COMPACT_ATOMS: atom_id res chain seq x y z
N MET A 1 12.63 -82.63 -24.98
CA MET A 1 13.05 -81.27 -24.74
C MET A 1 11.95 -80.36 -25.23
N ALA A 2 11.15 -79.88 -24.32
CA ALA A 2 10.05 -78.94 -24.63
C ALA A 2 10.43 -77.51 -24.22
N ALA A 3 10.48 -76.62 -25.19
CA ALA A 3 10.77 -75.18 -24.97
C ALA A 3 9.49 -74.45 -24.67
N CYS A 4 9.36 -73.89 -23.44
CA CYS A 4 8.31 -72.97 -23.06
C CYS A 4 8.65 -71.53 -23.52
N LEU A 5 7.87 -71.00 -24.44
CA LEU A 5 7.87 -69.56 -24.76
C LEU A 5 6.98 -68.80 -23.75
N LEU A 6 7.61 -68.00 -22.94
CA LEU A 6 6.91 -67.00 -22.09
C LEU A 6 6.66 -65.73 -22.93
N VAL A 7 5.39 -65.43 -23.17
CA VAL A 7 4.93 -64.16 -23.75
C VAL A 7 4.72 -63.14 -22.62
N LEU A 8 5.62 -62.18 -22.53
CA LEU A 8 5.48 -61.02 -21.65
C LEU A 8 4.50 -60.00 -22.29
N ALA A 9 3.27 -59.95 -21.80
CA ALA A 9 2.31 -58.89 -22.12
C ALA A 9 2.67 -57.61 -21.32
N GLY A 10 3.31 -56.66 -21.96
CA GLY A 10 3.56 -55.35 -21.39
C GLY A 10 2.30 -54.53 -21.36
N CYS A 11 1.74 -54.32 -20.17
CA CYS A 11 0.68 -53.32 -19.96
C CYS A 11 1.24 -51.90 -20.00
N ASN A 12 1.11 -51.26 -21.15
CA ASN A 12 1.36 -49.83 -21.28
C ASN A 12 0.20 -49.04 -20.60
N HIS A 13 0.31 -48.74 -19.31
CA HIS A 13 -0.53 -47.78 -18.67
C HIS A 13 -0.01 -46.37 -19.05
N LYS A 14 -0.60 -45.79 -20.08
CA LYS A 14 -0.52 -44.36 -20.29
C LYS A 14 -1.26 -43.70 -19.13
N GLN A 15 -0.52 -43.26 -18.11
CA GLN A 15 -1.01 -42.24 -17.19
C GLN A 15 -1.19 -40.94 -17.98
N GLU A 16 -2.39 -40.67 -18.47
CA GLU A 16 -2.83 -39.35 -18.81
C GLU A 16 -2.86 -38.55 -17.50
N GLN A 17 -1.76 -37.81 -17.22
CA GLN A 17 -1.80 -36.73 -16.26
C GLN A 17 -2.79 -35.70 -16.81
N GLN A 18 -4.02 -35.73 -16.29
CA GLN A 18 -4.94 -34.60 -16.40
C GLN A 18 -4.24 -33.38 -15.80
N ARG A 19 -3.59 -32.59 -16.66
CA ARG A 19 -3.29 -31.21 -16.37
C ARG A 19 -4.66 -30.52 -16.22
N GLN A 20 -5.16 -30.42 -14.97
CA GLN A 20 -6.21 -29.45 -14.69
C GLN A 20 -5.72 -28.11 -15.21
N SER A 21 -6.32 -27.64 -16.29
CA SER A 21 -6.11 -26.29 -16.78
C SER A 21 -6.58 -25.38 -15.66
N VAL A 22 -5.64 -24.71 -14.97
CA VAL A 22 -5.98 -23.65 -14.04
C VAL A 22 -6.78 -22.64 -14.86
N GLN A 23 -8.06 -22.55 -14.58
CA GLN A 23 -8.95 -21.64 -15.29
C GLN A 23 -8.40 -20.21 -15.07
N LYS A 24 -8.01 -19.55 -16.17
CA LYS A 24 -7.49 -18.17 -16.09
C LYS A 24 -8.60 -17.27 -15.53
N ILE A 25 -8.30 -16.55 -14.46
CA ILE A 25 -9.23 -15.56 -13.89
C ILE A 25 -9.40 -14.43 -14.92
N ASP A 26 -10.66 -14.09 -15.23
CA ASP A 26 -11.02 -12.88 -15.96
C ASP A 26 -11.26 -11.76 -14.94
N TYR A 27 -10.24 -10.94 -14.69
CA TYR A 27 -10.30 -9.89 -13.68
C TYR A 27 -11.33 -8.80 -14.01
N ALA A 28 -11.69 -8.60 -15.28
CA ALA A 28 -12.76 -7.66 -15.63
C ALA A 28 -14.12 -8.10 -15.07
N GLN A 29 -14.37 -9.43 -14.97
CA GLN A 29 -15.62 -10.00 -14.46
C GLN A 29 -15.60 -10.27 -12.96
N VAL A 30 -14.46 -10.13 -12.26
CA VAL A 30 -14.41 -10.31 -10.81
C VAL A 30 -15.33 -9.31 -10.13
N ALA A 31 -16.28 -9.79 -9.32
CA ALA A 31 -17.13 -8.91 -8.53
C ALA A 31 -16.34 -8.30 -7.36
N ILE A 32 -16.45 -7.00 -7.19
CA ILE A 32 -15.85 -6.24 -6.08
C ILE A 32 -16.92 -5.32 -5.47
N PRO A 33 -16.78 -4.90 -4.20
CA PRO A 33 -17.63 -3.85 -3.66
C PRO A 33 -17.49 -2.56 -4.45
N ALA A 34 -18.57 -1.79 -4.54
CA ALA A 34 -18.52 -0.48 -5.19
C ALA A 34 -17.57 0.46 -4.43
N PHE A 35 -16.65 1.07 -5.17
CA PHE A 35 -15.79 2.14 -4.68
C PHE A 35 -16.40 3.49 -5.04
N ASP A 36 -16.69 4.30 -4.03
CA ASP A 36 -17.22 5.65 -4.19
C ASP A 36 -16.06 6.66 -4.21
N ALA A 37 -15.77 7.19 -5.40
CA ALA A 37 -14.67 8.11 -5.61
C ALA A 37 -14.86 9.46 -4.87
N ASP A 38 -16.11 9.94 -4.79
CA ASP A 38 -16.43 11.19 -4.09
C ASP A 38 -16.27 11.02 -2.57
N SER A 39 -16.67 9.85 -2.04
CA SER A 39 -16.39 9.50 -0.63
C SER A 39 -14.90 9.44 -0.34
N ALA A 40 -14.11 8.78 -1.19
CA ALA A 40 -12.65 8.74 -1.03
C ALA A 40 -12.03 10.15 -1.07
N TYR A 41 -12.45 11.00 -2.00
CA TYR A 41 -12.00 12.38 -2.06
C TYR A 41 -12.38 13.17 -0.80
N SER A 42 -13.60 12.98 -0.26
CA SER A 42 -14.03 13.61 0.98
C SER A 42 -13.19 13.16 2.19
N TYR A 43 -12.62 11.95 2.19
CA TYR A 43 -11.70 11.52 3.24
C TYR A 43 -10.32 12.20 3.14
N VAL A 44 -9.86 12.56 1.93
CA VAL A 44 -8.68 13.44 1.78
C VAL A 44 -9.00 14.80 2.36
N GLU A 45 -10.13 15.40 1.96
CA GLU A 45 -10.59 16.72 2.43
C GLU A 45 -10.71 16.77 3.96
N ALA A 46 -11.30 15.73 4.58
CA ALA A 46 -11.43 15.63 6.03
C ALA A 46 -10.07 15.58 6.74
N GLN A 47 -9.08 14.84 6.21
CA GLN A 47 -7.74 14.77 6.77
C GLN A 47 -7.05 16.15 6.73
N LEU A 48 -7.14 16.87 5.62
CA LEU A 48 -6.58 18.21 5.48
C LEU A 48 -7.31 19.23 6.36
N GLY A 49 -8.61 19.03 6.59
CA GLY A 49 -9.44 19.89 7.45
C GLY A 49 -8.96 19.97 8.90
N PHE A 50 -8.20 19.00 9.39
CA PHE A 50 -7.54 19.05 10.70
C PHE A 50 -6.26 19.89 10.71
N GLY A 51 -5.77 20.32 9.55
CA GLY A 51 -4.49 20.98 9.37
C GLY A 51 -3.35 19.99 9.13
N PHE A 52 -2.14 20.43 9.39
CA PHE A 52 -0.94 19.60 9.17
C PHE A 52 -0.94 18.40 10.12
N ARG A 53 -0.70 17.21 9.55
CA ARG A 53 -0.62 15.94 10.26
C ARG A 53 0.79 15.62 10.72
N THR A 54 1.60 16.67 10.92
CA THR A 54 2.96 16.53 11.47
C THR A 54 2.89 15.93 12.87
N PRO A 55 3.59 14.82 13.15
CA PRO A 55 3.52 14.12 14.41
C PRO A 55 3.75 14.99 15.65
N GLY A 56 2.88 14.87 16.65
CA GLY A 56 2.86 15.69 17.85
C GLY A 56 2.04 16.97 17.77
N SER A 57 1.55 17.36 16.57
CA SER A 57 0.69 18.52 16.40
C SER A 57 -0.77 18.28 16.84
N LYS A 58 -1.56 19.34 16.99
CA LYS A 58 -3.00 19.22 17.25
C LYS A 58 -3.73 18.58 16.07
N GLY A 59 -3.37 18.94 14.83
CA GLY A 59 -3.97 18.36 13.61
C GLY A 59 -3.71 16.85 13.54
N TRP A 60 -2.50 16.42 13.82
CA TRP A 60 -2.13 15.02 13.90
C TRP A 60 -2.97 14.25 14.95
N GLN A 61 -3.15 14.79 16.16
CA GLN A 61 -3.98 14.12 17.17
C GLN A 61 -5.43 13.98 16.71
N GLN A 62 -6.02 15.07 16.16
CA GLN A 62 -7.40 15.07 15.70
C GLN A 62 -7.62 14.16 14.50
N CYS A 63 -6.68 14.13 13.57
CA CYS A 63 -6.72 13.22 12.44
C CYS A 63 -6.62 11.76 12.89
N ALA A 64 -5.70 11.42 13.81
CA ALA A 64 -5.61 10.06 14.36
C ALA A 64 -6.93 9.61 14.98
N ASP A 65 -7.56 10.47 15.80
CA ASP A 65 -8.84 10.15 16.44
C ASP A 65 -9.95 9.94 15.39
N TYR A 66 -9.97 10.75 14.33
CA TYR A 66 -10.88 10.59 13.20
C TYR A 66 -10.65 9.27 12.46
N LEU A 67 -9.41 8.94 12.08
CA LEU A 67 -9.08 7.71 11.37
C LEU A 67 -9.48 6.47 12.18
N VAL A 68 -9.16 6.45 13.48
CA VAL A 68 -9.57 5.37 14.39
C VAL A 68 -11.09 5.24 14.42
N ALA A 69 -11.82 6.35 14.60
CA ALA A 69 -13.28 6.34 14.67
C ALA A 69 -13.93 5.85 13.35
N GLN A 70 -13.38 6.23 12.19
CA GLN A 70 -13.88 5.75 10.90
C GLN A 70 -13.60 4.25 10.71
N MET A 71 -12.37 3.81 10.97
CA MET A 71 -12.00 2.40 10.79
C MET A 71 -12.76 1.48 11.74
N GLN A 72 -13.09 1.92 12.96
CA GLN A 72 -13.95 1.18 13.89
C GLN A 72 -15.37 0.93 13.37
N ARG A 73 -15.85 1.69 12.40
CA ARG A 73 -17.17 1.48 11.78
C ARG A 73 -17.19 0.32 10.80
N TRP A 74 -16.03 -0.03 10.21
CA TRP A 74 -15.94 -0.95 9.08
C TRP A 74 -15.09 -2.19 9.35
N CYS A 75 -14.19 -2.11 10.33
CA CYS A 75 -13.27 -3.19 10.66
C CYS A 75 -13.67 -3.90 11.96
N ASP A 76 -13.30 -5.17 12.09
CA ASP A 76 -13.61 -5.97 13.26
C ASP A 76 -12.78 -5.54 14.49
N THR A 77 -11.54 -5.11 14.26
CA THR A 77 -10.67 -4.57 15.33
C THR A 77 -9.88 -3.38 14.80
N VAL A 78 -9.55 -2.45 15.71
CA VAL A 78 -8.64 -1.33 15.45
C VAL A 78 -7.69 -1.20 16.64
N ILE A 79 -6.40 -1.17 16.37
CA ILE A 79 -5.32 -1.04 17.35
C ILE A 79 -4.54 0.23 17.06
N VAL A 80 -4.24 1.04 18.07
CA VAL A 80 -3.30 2.15 17.98
C VAL A 80 -1.99 1.74 18.62
N GLN A 81 -0.94 1.61 17.81
CA GLN A 81 0.39 1.24 18.25
C GLN A 81 1.22 2.51 18.46
N HIS A 82 1.43 2.90 19.72
CA HIS A 82 2.23 4.08 20.09
C HIS A 82 3.72 3.75 20.07
N PHE A 83 4.53 4.69 19.57
CA PHE A 83 5.98 4.60 19.61
C PHE A 83 6.64 5.99 19.73
N ASN A 84 7.95 6.03 19.86
CA ASN A 84 8.74 7.24 19.79
C ASN A 84 9.86 7.03 18.75
N ALA A 85 9.86 7.86 17.72
CA ALA A 85 10.93 7.90 16.73
C ALA A 85 12.10 8.75 17.23
N THR A 86 13.31 8.42 16.79
CA THR A 86 14.45 9.32 16.83
C THR A 86 14.65 9.87 15.42
N LEU A 87 14.62 11.19 15.27
CA LEU A 87 14.79 11.87 14.00
C LEU A 87 16.27 12.02 13.62
N TRP A 88 16.53 12.54 12.44
CA TRP A 88 17.85 12.75 11.86
C TRP A 88 18.78 13.63 12.73
N ASP A 89 18.24 14.59 13.51
CA ASP A 89 18.95 15.50 14.40
C ASP A 89 19.08 14.96 15.84
N GLY A 90 18.64 13.74 16.10
CA GLY A 90 18.61 13.10 17.42
C GLY A 90 17.41 13.49 18.29
N SER A 91 16.54 14.38 17.85
CA SER A 91 15.31 14.72 18.56
C SER A 91 14.32 13.55 18.62
N ARG A 92 13.35 13.62 19.53
CA ARG A 92 12.34 12.59 19.72
C ARG A 92 10.98 13.08 19.24
N MET A 93 10.30 12.24 18.48
CA MET A 93 8.99 12.51 17.93
C MET A 93 8.01 11.36 18.27
N PRO A 94 6.80 11.65 18.80
CA PRO A 94 5.81 10.61 19.04
C PRO A 94 5.24 10.10 17.71
N GLY A 95 4.90 8.79 17.66
CA GLY A 95 4.25 8.18 16.50
C GLY A 95 3.10 7.27 16.92
N LYS A 96 2.15 7.07 15.98
CA LYS A 96 0.97 6.21 16.13
C LYS A 96 0.68 5.46 14.84
N ASN A 97 1.09 4.19 14.75
CA ASN A 97 0.55 3.34 13.70
C ASN A 97 -0.90 2.96 14.04
N ILE A 98 -1.82 3.05 13.07
CA ILE A 98 -3.21 2.66 13.22
C ILE A 98 -3.42 1.38 12.41
N ILE A 99 -3.81 0.28 13.09
CA ILE A 99 -3.89 -1.05 12.51
C ILE A 99 -5.33 -1.53 12.59
N SER A 100 -5.94 -1.83 11.47
CA SER A 100 -7.33 -2.24 11.36
C SER A 100 -7.42 -3.62 10.73
N THR A 101 -8.32 -4.48 11.20
CA THR A 101 -8.43 -5.87 10.77
C THR A 101 -9.85 -6.19 10.30
N ILE A 102 -9.97 -6.83 9.14
CA ILE A 102 -11.18 -7.45 8.60
C ILE A 102 -10.94 -8.96 8.54
N ASN A 103 -11.93 -9.77 8.94
CA ASN A 103 -11.87 -11.23 9.04
C ASN A 103 -10.65 -11.71 9.87
N PRO A 104 -10.63 -11.44 11.19
CA PRO A 104 -9.48 -11.79 12.05
C PRO A 104 -9.20 -13.30 12.11
N ASP A 105 -10.22 -14.13 11.96
CA ASP A 105 -10.11 -15.61 12.02
C ASP A 105 -9.68 -16.26 10.70
N ALA A 106 -9.50 -15.50 9.63
CA ALA A 106 -9.06 -16.03 8.35
C ALA A 106 -7.61 -16.57 8.46
N PRO A 107 -7.33 -17.78 7.92
CA PRO A 107 -6.02 -18.41 8.04
C PRO A 107 -4.93 -17.76 7.17
N GLN A 108 -5.33 -17.05 6.14
CA GLN A 108 -4.46 -16.27 5.26
C GLN A 108 -4.85 -14.81 5.34
N ARG A 109 -3.87 -13.93 5.21
CA ARG A 109 -4.05 -12.48 5.35
C ARG A 109 -3.36 -11.74 4.21
N ILE A 110 -3.93 -10.59 3.83
CA ILE A 110 -3.34 -9.58 2.95
C ILE A 110 -3.08 -8.35 3.81
N LEU A 111 -1.95 -7.70 3.59
CA LEU A 111 -1.59 -6.45 4.24
C LEU A 111 -1.76 -5.29 3.27
N LEU A 112 -2.57 -4.30 3.61
CA LEU A 112 -2.66 -3.04 2.90
C LEU A 112 -2.08 -1.94 3.78
N ALA A 113 -1.36 -0.99 3.22
CA ALA A 113 -0.80 0.10 4.00
C ALA A 113 -0.73 1.41 3.22
N ALA A 114 -0.66 2.51 3.97
CA ALA A 114 -0.32 3.85 3.53
C ALA A 114 0.26 4.60 4.72
N HIS A 115 1.05 5.66 4.50
CA HIS A 115 1.39 6.56 5.59
C HIS A 115 0.31 7.64 5.76
N TRP A 116 0.17 8.21 6.97
CA TRP A 116 -0.87 9.19 7.27
C TRP A 116 -0.37 10.52 7.82
N ASP A 117 0.89 10.59 8.22
CA ASP A 117 1.54 11.84 8.59
C ASP A 117 1.76 12.75 7.37
N SER A 118 2.10 13.99 7.60
CA SER A 118 2.54 14.92 6.57
C SER A 118 3.86 15.56 6.96
N ARG A 119 4.70 15.82 5.96
CA ARG A 119 6.06 16.31 6.11
C ARG A 119 6.13 17.63 6.88
N LEU A 120 7.13 17.72 7.76
CA LEU A 120 7.41 18.91 8.56
C LEU A 120 7.94 20.06 7.70
N TRP A 121 8.59 19.77 6.58
CA TRP A 121 9.27 20.76 5.74
C TRP A 121 8.88 20.62 4.27
N ALA A 122 8.58 21.74 3.61
CA ALA A 122 8.35 21.79 2.16
C ALA A 122 9.69 21.98 1.44
N ASP A 123 10.64 21.07 1.67
CA ASP A 123 12.04 21.21 1.28
C ASP A 123 12.30 21.06 -0.22
N HIS A 124 11.30 20.67 -1.01
CA HIS A 124 11.28 20.72 -2.47
C HIS A 124 10.43 21.86 -3.03
N ASP A 125 9.92 22.79 -2.20
CA ASP A 125 9.18 23.95 -2.70
C ASP A 125 10.08 24.83 -3.56
N PRO A 126 9.67 25.20 -4.79
CA PRO A 126 10.48 26.05 -5.68
C PRO A 126 10.67 27.47 -5.15
N ASP A 127 9.91 27.89 -4.14
CA ASP A 127 10.07 29.15 -3.41
C ASP A 127 10.89 28.91 -2.14
N ASP A 128 12.16 29.28 -2.13
CA ASP A 128 13.08 29.10 -1.00
C ASP A 128 12.53 29.64 0.33
N SER A 129 11.66 30.67 0.28
CA SER A 129 11.02 31.23 1.48
C SER A 129 9.99 30.30 2.12
N LYS A 130 9.58 29.26 1.42
CA LYS A 130 8.58 28.27 1.88
C LYS A 130 9.20 26.96 2.35
N THR A 131 10.46 26.70 2.05
CA THR A 131 11.10 25.39 2.33
C THR A 131 11.01 24.96 3.81
N ARG A 132 10.80 25.89 4.73
CA ARG A 132 10.63 25.65 6.17
C ARG A 132 9.15 25.56 6.60
N GLN A 133 8.20 25.68 5.68
CA GLN A 133 6.78 25.53 5.97
C GLN A 133 6.40 24.03 5.96
N HIS A 134 5.26 23.70 6.58
CA HIS A 134 4.72 22.35 6.57
C HIS A 134 4.07 22.03 5.23
N VAL A 135 4.14 20.76 4.82
CA VAL A 135 3.44 20.23 3.65
C VAL A 135 2.01 19.86 4.05
N PRO A 136 0.98 20.25 3.27
CA PRO A 136 -0.39 19.82 3.53
C PRO A 136 -0.57 18.30 3.38
N GLY A 137 0.15 17.67 2.45
CA GLY A 137 0.19 16.23 2.28
C GLY A 137 -1.12 15.63 1.77
N ALA A 138 -1.74 16.25 0.76
CA ALA A 138 -2.99 15.77 0.19
C ALA A 138 -2.82 14.50 -0.63
N ASN A 139 -1.80 14.48 -1.48
CA ASN A 139 -1.42 13.29 -2.22
C ASN A 139 -0.48 12.41 -1.37
N ASP A 140 0.44 13.04 -0.68
CA ASP A 140 1.51 12.49 0.17
C ASP A 140 1.14 12.64 1.65
N GLY A 141 0.56 11.74 2.36
CA GLY A 141 0.04 10.38 2.30
C GLY A 141 -1.48 10.33 2.44
N ALA A 142 -2.25 11.50 2.44
CA ALA A 142 -3.70 11.42 2.67
C ALA A 142 -4.43 10.66 1.55
N SER A 143 -3.89 10.62 0.32
CA SER A 143 -4.48 9.92 -0.81
C SER A 143 -4.55 8.40 -0.60
N GLY A 144 -3.45 7.80 -0.16
CA GLY A 144 -3.38 6.36 0.14
C GLY A 144 -4.32 5.97 1.26
N VAL A 145 -4.31 6.75 2.36
CA VAL A 145 -5.22 6.55 3.50
C VAL A 145 -6.68 6.62 3.08
N ALA A 146 -7.06 7.64 2.30
CA ALA A 146 -8.44 7.83 1.85
C ALA A 146 -8.95 6.68 0.97
N ALA A 147 -8.11 6.19 0.05
CA ALA A 147 -8.43 5.03 -0.77
C ALA A 147 -8.63 3.77 0.08
N LEU A 148 -7.75 3.52 1.06
CA LEU A 148 -7.86 2.37 1.96
C LEU A 148 -9.08 2.47 2.90
N MET A 149 -9.46 3.66 3.35
CA MET A 149 -10.69 3.88 4.11
C MET A 149 -11.93 3.49 3.29
N GLU A 150 -12.01 3.91 2.03
CA GLU A 150 -13.14 3.58 1.16
C GLU A 150 -13.14 2.08 0.80
N MET A 151 -11.97 1.47 0.59
CA MET A 151 -11.84 0.02 0.43
C MET A 151 -12.34 -0.72 1.68
N ALA A 152 -11.99 -0.28 2.89
CA ALA A 152 -12.46 -0.87 4.14
C ALA A 152 -13.99 -0.79 4.25
N ARG A 153 -14.59 0.37 3.91
CA ARG A 153 -16.05 0.54 3.86
C ARG A 153 -16.69 -0.47 2.90
N GLY A 154 -16.16 -0.59 1.70
CA GLY A 154 -16.63 -1.56 0.72
C GLY A 154 -16.48 -3.00 1.18
N MET A 155 -15.32 -3.37 1.71
CA MET A 155 -15.04 -4.71 2.24
C MET A 155 -15.90 -5.07 3.45
N SER A 156 -16.34 -4.10 4.25
CA SER A 156 -17.26 -4.36 5.36
C SER A 156 -18.62 -4.91 4.89
N ALA A 157 -19.09 -4.46 3.72
CA ALA A 157 -20.35 -4.90 3.12
C ALA A 157 -20.20 -6.16 2.26
N MET A 158 -19.03 -6.36 1.64
CA MET A 158 -18.75 -7.51 0.78
C MET A 158 -17.38 -8.07 1.17
N ARG A 159 -17.34 -8.97 2.16
CA ARG A 159 -16.08 -9.47 2.75
C ARG A 159 -15.38 -10.45 1.80
N PRO A 160 -14.06 -10.27 1.53
CA PRO A 160 -13.29 -11.28 0.83
C PRO A 160 -13.14 -12.54 1.69
N SER A 161 -12.81 -13.68 1.08
CA SER A 161 -12.58 -14.94 1.84
C SER A 161 -11.25 -14.97 2.60
N VAL A 162 -10.41 -13.95 2.44
CA VAL A 162 -9.12 -13.74 3.12
C VAL A 162 -9.28 -12.72 4.25
N GLY A 163 -8.40 -12.75 5.24
CA GLY A 163 -8.27 -11.66 6.21
C GLY A 163 -7.52 -10.47 5.58
N VAL A 164 -7.95 -9.27 5.90
CA VAL A 164 -7.29 -8.05 5.44
C VAL A 164 -6.90 -7.21 6.65
N ASP A 165 -5.62 -6.86 6.75
CA ASP A 165 -5.13 -5.88 7.69
C ASP A 165 -4.78 -4.61 6.94
N ILE A 166 -5.19 -3.47 7.50
CA ILE A 166 -4.91 -2.16 6.95
C ILE A 166 -4.10 -1.40 7.98
N ILE A 167 -2.90 -0.95 7.61
CA ILE A 167 -2.04 -0.19 8.50
C ILE A 167 -1.83 1.20 7.93
N PHE A 168 -2.12 2.21 8.74
CA PHE A 168 -1.69 3.58 8.49
C PHE A 168 -0.41 3.81 9.30
N PHE A 169 0.72 3.85 8.60
CA PHE A 169 2.03 4.11 9.19
C PHE A 169 2.18 5.60 9.52
N ASP A 170 2.90 5.91 10.60
CA ASP A 170 3.17 7.26 11.06
C ASP A 170 4.67 7.55 11.04
N VAL A 171 5.04 8.82 10.99
CA VAL A 171 6.46 9.24 10.97
C VAL A 171 7.20 8.59 9.77
N GLU A 172 6.51 8.41 8.65
CA GLU A 172 7.12 7.99 7.41
C GLU A 172 7.94 9.14 6.86
N ASP A 173 7.29 10.30 6.69
CA ASP A 173 7.73 11.46 5.93
C ASP A 173 8.50 12.50 6.78
N GLN A 174 9.07 12.05 7.92
CA GLN A 174 9.84 12.88 8.83
C GLN A 174 11.36 12.63 8.72
N GLY A 175 11.80 12.12 7.57
CA GLY A 175 13.21 11.92 7.26
C GLY A 175 13.99 13.22 7.22
N GLN A 176 15.31 13.11 7.10
CA GLN A 176 16.20 14.27 7.03
C GLN A 176 15.81 15.23 5.90
N PRO A 177 15.86 16.54 6.13
CA PRO A 177 15.56 17.53 5.10
C PRO A 177 16.73 17.70 4.12
N GLU A 178 16.45 18.27 2.94
CA GLU A 178 17.44 18.53 1.88
C GLU A 178 18.67 19.35 2.32
N TRP A 179 18.56 20.13 3.39
CA TRP A 179 19.69 20.89 3.93
C TRP A 179 20.51 20.13 4.99
N ALA A 180 20.21 18.85 5.25
CA ALA A 180 21.04 18.05 6.15
C ALA A 180 22.41 17.80 5.55
N GLU A 181 23.46 17.89 6.37
CA GLU A 181 24.86 17.75 5.90
C GLU A 181 25.22 16.29 5.57
N THR A 182 24.50 15.34 6.14
CA THR A 182 24.75 13.90 5.96
C THR A 182 23.47 13.22 5.54
N TYR A 183 23.59 12.17 4.71
CA TYR A 183 22.46 11.36 4.28
C TYR A 183 22.42 10.04 5.06
N ASP A 184 21.26 9.70 5.61
CA ASP A 184 20.99 8.41 6.28
C ASP A 184 19.58 7.94 5.96
N ASP A 185 19.47 6.88 5.18
CA ASP A 185 18.20 6.24 4.79
C ASP A 185 17.34 5.84 6.00
N ASN A 186 17.98 5.51 7.13
CA ASN A 186 17.26 5.09 8.33
C ASN A 186 16.49 6.21 9.02
N THR A 187 16.55 7.44 8.54
CA THR A 187 15.78 8.56 9.10
C THR A 187 14.32 8.55 8.68
N TRP A 188 13.96 7.87 7.60
CA TRP A 188 12.62 7.76 7.01
C TRP A 188 11.83 6.56 7.54
N CYS A 189 10.52 6.49 7.25
CA CYS A 189 9.66 5.31 7.44
C CYS A 189 9.68 4.74 8.86
N LYS A 190 9.72 5.62 9.89
CA LYS A 190 9.90 5.17 11.29
C LYS A 190 8.77 4.30 11.81
N GLY A 191 7.53 4.51 11.31
CA GLY A 191 6.38 3.71 11.69
C GLY A 191 6.46 2.27 11.21
N SER A 192 6.80 2.05 9.94
CA SER A 192 6.96 0.71 9.40
C SER A 192 8.20 -0.01 9.96
N GLN A 193 9.30 0.72 10.20
CA GLN A 193 10.46 0.17 10.91
C GLN A 193 10.05 -0.36 12.29
N TYR A 194 9.32 0.46 13.08
CA TYR A 194 8.87 0.08 14.41
C TYR A 194 7.90 -1.10 14.37
N TRP A 195 6.86 -1.04 13.51
CA TRP A 195 5.87 -2.10 13.37
C TRP A 195 6.51 -3.41 12.93
N SER A 196 7.42 -3.38 11.98
CA SER A 196 8.09 -4.58 11.46
C SER A 196 8.90 -5.32 12.53
N GLN A 197 9.44 -4.59 13.53
CA GLN A 197 10.11 -5.15 14.70
C GLN A 197 9.15 -5.54 15.82
N ASN A 198 7.99 -4.86 15.94
CA ASN A 198 7.02 -4.96 17.02
C ASN A 198 5.61 -5.22 16.48
N ARG A 199 5.41 -6.36 15.81
CA ARG A 199 4.13 -6.68 15.15
C ARG A 199 2.98 -6.71 16.16
N HIS A 200 1.81 -6.24 15.72
CA HIS A 200 0.61 -6.09 16.55
C HIS A 200 0.03 -7.40 17.07
N VAL A 201 0.35 -8.53 16.42
CA VAL A 201 0.06 -9.89 16.92
C VAL A 201 1.32 -10.75 16.81
N PRO A 202 1.54 -11.69 17.75
CA PRO A 202 2.68 -12.61 17.70
C PRO A 202 2.68 -13.42 16.41
N TYR A 203 3.86 -13.59 15.80
CA TYR A 203 4.08 -14.39 14.59
C TYR A 203 3.22 -13.93 13.39
N TYR A 204 2.79 -12.69 13.38
CA TYR A 204 2.02 -12.12 12.25
C TYR A 204 2.76 -12.29 10.93
N THR A 205 2.03 -12.72 9.90
CA THR A 205 2.47 -12.77 8.52
C THR A 205 1.30 -12.51 7.57
N ALA A 206 1.58 -12.12 6.35
CA ALA A 206 0.62 -11.99 5.26
C ALA A 206 1.15 -12.70 4.01
N VAL A 207 0.24 -13.12 3.13
CA VAL A 207 0.60 -13.74 1.84
C VAL A 207 1.36 -12.74 0.97
N TYR A 208 0.88 -11.50 0.98
CA TYR A 208 1.55 -10.33 0.39
C TYR A 208 1.02 -9.04 1.02
N GLY A 209 1.73 -7.96 0.77
CA GLY A 209 1.31 -6.59 1.09
C GLY A 209 1.22 -5.71 -0.14
N VAL A 210 0.45 -4.63 -0.03
CA VAL A 210 0.37 -3.52 -1.00
C VAL A 210 0.42 -2.21 -0.23
N LEU A 211 1.41 -1.39 -0.55
CA LEU A 211 1.53 -0.03 -0.06
C LEU A 211 0.91 0.93 -1.07
N PHE A 212 0.25 1.97 -0.60
CA PHE A 212 -0.23 3.09 -1.39
C PHE A 212 0.46 4.37 -0.96
N ASP A 213 1.26 4.91 -1.84
CA ASP A 213 1.87 6.21 -1.63
C ASP A 213 1.69 7.12 -2.86
N MET A 214 1.29 8.37 -2.61
CA MET A 214 1.08 9.39 -3.66
C MET A 214 0.22 8.92 -4.84
N ILE A 215 -0.90 8.23 -4.56
CA ILE A 215 -1.73 7.59 -5.59
C ILE A 215 -2.81 8.51 -6.20
N GLY A 216 -2.93 9.73 -5.70
CA GLY A 216 -4.07 10.62 -6.00
C GLY A 216 -3.83 11.65 -7.10
N THR A 217 -2.65 11.78 -7.69
CA THR A 217 -2.37 12.82 -8.71
C THR A 217 -3.30 12.73 -9.93
N HIS A 218 -3.53 13.85 -10.63
CA HIS A 218 -4.39 13.90 -11.83
C HIS A 218 -3.88 13.07 -13.00
N GLU A 219 -2.57 12.92 -13.14
CA GLU A 219 -1.93 12.12 -14.17
C GLU A 219 -1.04 11.04 -13.57
N PRO A 220 -1.63 10.05 -12.87
CA PRO A 220 -0.84 9.07 -12.15
C PRO A 220 -0.01 8.20 -13.10
N ARG A 221 1.21 7.90 -12.69
CA ARG A 221 2.11 6.95 -13.36
C ARG A 221 2.78 6.11 -12.31
N PHE A 222 2.56 4.81 -12.34
CA PHE A 222 3.18 3.84 -11.46
C PHE A 222 4.07 2.93 -12.28
N THR A 223 5.33 2.81 -11.89
CA THR A 223 6.32 1.91 -12.52
C THR A 223 6.68 0.79 -11.56
N LYS A 224 7.29 -0.27 -12.06
CA LYS A 224 7.79 -1.37 -11.21
C LYS A 224 9.15 -0.98 -10.66
N GLU A 225 9.19 -0.35 -9.49
CA GLU A 225 10.43 0.01 -8.83
C GLU A 225 11.20 -1.24 -8.33
N GLU A 226 12.50 -1.09 -8.06
CA GLU A 226 13.38 -2.24 -7.86
C GLU A 226 13.11 -3.03 -6.57
N VAL A 227 12.76 -2.37 -5.45
CA VAL A 227 12.50 -3.04 -4.17
C VAL A 227 11.29 -3.96 -4.30
N SER A 228 10.17 -3.50 -4.88
CA SER A 228 8.99 -4.32 -5.17
C SER A 228 9.31 -5.48 -6.08
N ARG A 229 10.11 -5.26 -7.15
CA ARG A 229 10.50 -6.33 -8.07
C ARG A 229 11.43 -7.36 -7.40
N HIS A 230 12.25 -6.94 -6.47
CA HIS A 230 13.20 -7.81 -5.78
C HIS A 230 12.50 -8.69 -4.73
N TYR A 231 11.71 -8.06 -3.86
CA TYR A 231 11.11 -8.75 -2.71
C TYR A 231 9.74 -9.36 -3.00
N ALA A 232 8.95 -8.75 -3.87
CA ALA A 232 7.56 -9.08 -4.13
C ALA A 232 7.24 -9.28 -5.62
N PRO A 233 8.09 -9.97 -6.44
CA PRO A 233 7.94 -10.01 -7.91
C PRO A 233 6.61 -10.60 -8.35
N ALA A 234 6.06 -11.56 -7.63
CA ALA A 234 4.81 -12.24 -8.00
C ALA A 234 3.61 -11.29 -7.92
N ILE A 235 3.46 -10.57 -6.81
CA ILE A 235 2.34 -9.64 -6.64
C ILE A 235 2.53 -8.37 -7.48
N THR A 236 3.76 -7.86 -7.64
CA THR A 236 4.07 -6.74 -8.53
C THR A 236 3.61 -7.06 -9.95
N ASN A 237 4.05 -8.17 -10.52
CA ASN A 237 3.64 -8.55 -11.88
C ASN A 237 2.13 -8.82 -11.99
N LYS A 238 1.50 -9.37 -10.96
CA LYS A 238 0.07 -9.61 -10.94
C LYS A 238 -0.72 -8.31 -11.00
N ILE A 239 -0.43 -7.32 -10.15
CA ILE A 239 -1.13 -6.03 -10.12
C ILE A 239 -1.02 -5.32 -11.47
N TRP A 240 0.19 -5.24 -12.08
CA TRP A 240 0.37 -4.63 -13.40
C TRP A 240 -0.36 -5.39 -14.51
N SER A 241 -0.41 -6.73 -14.41
CA SER A 241 -1.21 -7.55 -15.35
C SER A 241 -2.70 -7.29 -15.22
N VAL A 242 -3.23 -7.22 -13.97
CA VAL A 242 -4.64 -6.89 -13.70
C VAL A 242 -4.96 -5.49 -14.20
N ALA A 243 -4.11 -4.51 -13.90
CA ALA A 243 -4.28 -3.14 -14.40
C ALA A 243 -4.34 -3.08 -15.94
N SER A 244 -3.47 -3.83 -16.61
CA SER A 244 -3.47 -3.93 -18.07
C SER A 244 -4.75 -4.57 -18.62
N GLU A 245 -5.25 -5.64 -17.98
CA GLU A 245 -6.50 -6.30 -18.35
C GLU A 245 -7.73 -5.39 -18.18
N LEU A 246 -7.67 -4.48 -17.19
CA LEU A 246 -8.68 -3.46 -16.93
C LEU A 246 -8.53 -2.20 -17.82
N GLY A 247 -7.54 -2.13 -18.71
CA GLY A 247 -7.32 -0.99 -19.60
C GLY A 247 -6.48 0.15 -19.02
N HIS A 248 -5.80 -0.07 -17.86
CA HIS A 248 -5.04 0.95 -17.17
C HIS A 248 -3.51 0.90 -17.42
N SER A 249 -3.06 0.32 -18.55
CA SER A 249 -1.62 0.23 -18.89
C SER A 249 -0.91 1.59 -19.02
N GLY A 250 -1.65 2.67 -19.27
CA GLY A 250 -1.10 4.03 -19.32
C GLY A 250 -0.83 4.61 -17.91
N ILE A 251 -1.45 4.05 -16.89
CA ILE A 251 -1.31 4.42 -15.46
C ILE A 251 -0.30 3.49 -14.78
N PHE A 252 -0.53 2.17 -14.87
CA PHE A 252 0.40 1.14 -14.41
C PHE A 252 1.36 0.79 -15.56
N VAL A 253 2.42 1.57 -15.69
CA VAL A 253 3.35 1.48 -16.83
C VAL A 253 4.27 0.29 -16.62
N ASP A 254 4.28 -0.66 -17.56
CA ASP A 254 5.17 -1.83 -17.52
C ASP A 254 6.62 -1.45 -17.81
N ARG A 255 7.24 -0.77 -16.87
CA ARG A 255 8.63 -0.33 -16.91
C ARG A 255 9.29 -0.53 -15.54
N ASN A 256 10.52 -1.03 -15.57
CA ASN A 256 11.37 -1.12 -14.40
C ASN A 256 12.07 0.22 -14.15
N THR A 257 12.08 0.65 -12.90
CA THR A 257 12.77 1.86 -12.43
C THR A 257 13.66 1.53 -11.24
N ASP A 258 14.43 2.53 -10.79
CA ASP A 258 15.34 2.43 -9.68
C ASP A 258 14.60 2.15 -8.35
N PRO A 259 15.30 1.72 -7.30
CA PRO A 259 14.68 1.47 -6.00
C PRO A 259 14.13 2.77 -5.40
N ILE A 260 13.00 2.65 -4.72
CA ILE A 260 12.41 3.71 -3.90
C ILE A 260 12.53 3.28 -2.44
N LEU A 261 12.94 4.20 -1.58
CA LEU A 261 12.95 4.03 -0.14
C LEU A 261 11.59 4.47 0.38
N ASP A 262 10.82 3.50 0.89
CA ASP A 262 9.50 3.71 1.44
C ASP A 262 9.16 2.60 2.46
N ASP A 263 8.03 2.67 3.13
CA ASP A 263 7.55 1.75 4.16
C ASP A 263 7.64 0.27 3.74
N HIS A 264 7.36 -0.04 2.47
CA HIS A 264 7.43 -1.41 1.93
C HIS A 264 8.83 -2.02 2.04
N LEU A 265 9.89 -1.20 1.96
CA LEU A 265 11.27 -1.68 2.12
C LEU A 265 11.46 -2.37 3.48
N TYR A 266 11.02 -1.71 4.55
CA TYR A 266 11.18 -2.23 5.91
C TYR A 266 10.24 -3.38 6.22
N VAL A 267 9.02 -3.37 5.66
CA VAL A 267 8.09 -4.51 5.73
C VAL A 267 8.70 -5.74 5.04
N ASN A 268 9.31 -5.57 3.88
CA ASN A 268 10.00 -6.64 3.17
C ASN A 268 11.20 -7.16 3.95
N GLN A 269 12.09 -6.27 4.38
CA GLN A 269 13.39 -6.65 4.96
C GLN A 269 13.27 -7.16 6.40
N ILE A 270 12.43 -6.53 7.23
CA ILE A 270 12.36 -6.81 8.67
C ILE A 270 11.19 -7.73 8.99
N ALA A 271 10.00 -7.47 8.45
CA ALA A 271 8.84 -8.32 8.68
C ALA A 271 8.84 -9.58 7.80
N GLY A 272 9.58 -9.59 6.68
CA GLY A 272 9.65 -10.72 5.76
C GLY A 272 8.33 -10.98 5.03
N ILE A 273 7.53 -9.93 4.81
CA ILE A 273 6.26 -9.99 4.08
C ILE A 273 6.49 -9.41 2.68
N PRO A 274 6.28 -10.19 1.60
CA PRO A 274 6.41 -9.67 0.23
C PRO A 274 5.44 -8.50 0.00
N MET A 275 5.92 -7.26 -0.06
CA MET A 275 5.10 -6.07 -0.20
C MET A 275 5.51 -5.27 -1.43
N VAL A 276 4.52 -4.97 -2.28
CA VAL A 276 4.67 -4.10 -3.45
C VAL A 276 4.24 -2.69 -3.08
N ASP A 277 4.93 -1.73 -3.65
CA ASP A 277 4.59 -0.33 -3.55
C ASP A 277 3.91 0.15 -4.84
N ILE A 278 2.76 0.80 -4.71
CA ILE A 278 2.09 1.56 -5.75
C ILE A 278 2.32 3.02 -5.44
N VAL A 279 3.42 3.55 -5.95
CA VAL A 279 3.88 4.91 -5.69
C VAL A 279 3.96 5.70 -7.00
N GLN A 280 3.59 6.98 -6.95
CA GLN A 280 3.76 7.88 -8.09
C GLN A 280 5.24 7.99 -8.46
N ASN A 281 5.62 7.28 -9.51
CA ASN A 281 6.96 7.29 -10.05
C ASN A 281 6.91 7.23 -11.58
N SER A 282 7.20 8.35 -12.21
CA SER A 282 7.21 8.47 -13.65
C SER A 282 8.33 7.63 -14.29
N PRO A 283 8.21 7.24 -15.58
CA PRO A 283 9.25 6.45 -16.25
C PRO A 283 10.65 7.06 -16.30
N ASN A 284 10.80 8.35 -16.00
CA ASN A 284 12.08 9.04 -15.85
C ASN A 284 12.59 9.07 -14.40
N GLY A 285 11.90 8.45 -13.46
CA GLY A 285 12.25 8.40 -12.04
C GLY A 285 11.81 9.60 -11.20
N SER A 286 11.01 10.53 -11.78
CA SER A 286 10.52 11.67 -11.02
C SER A 286 9.21 11.33 -10.29
N PHE A 287 9.06 11.85 -9.07
CA PHE A 287 7.81 11.90 -8.34
C PHE A 287 6.86 12.94 -8.95
N PHE A 288 5.71 13.18 -8.33
CA PHE A 288 4.78 14.21 -8.81
C PHE A 288 5.29 15.63 -8.50
N THR A 289 4.78 16.61 -9.26
CA THR A 289 5.32 17.99 -9.25
C THR A 289 5.21 18.70 -7.91
N HIS A 290 4.23 18.30 -7.06
CA HIS A 290 3.97 18.94 -5.76
C HIS A 290 4.59 18.19 -4.58
N TRP A 291 5.38 17.14 -4.84
CA TRP A 291 6.04 16.36 -3.81
C TRP A 291 6.91 17.23 -2.91
N HIS A 292 6.68 17.16 -1.60
CA HIS A 292 7.36 17.94 -0.57
C HIS A 292 7.28 19.46 -0.79
N THR A 293 6.17 19.95 -1.31
CA THR A 293 5.92 21.38 -1.49
C THR A 293 4.67 21.85 -0.74
N THR A 294 4.56 23.15 -0.52
CA THR A 294 3.34 23.77 0.07
C THR A 294 2.11 23.67 -0.83
N THR A 295 2.27 23.18 -2.06
CA THR A 295 1.19 23.03 -3.05
C THR A 295 0.69 21.58 -3.19
N ASP A 296 1.15 20.65 -2.33
CA ASP A 296 0.50 19.35 -2.19
C ASP A 296 -0.80 19.50 -1.37
N ASP A 297 -1.74 20.20 -1.95
CA ASP A 297 -3.05 20.50 -1.39
C ASP A 297 -4.17 19.70 -2.11
N LEU A 298 -5.42 19.96 -1.72
CA LEU A 298 -6.59 19.25 -2.26
C LEU A 298 -6.70 19.34 -3.79
N GLN A 299 -6.16 20.39 -4.42
CA GLN A 299 -6.18 20.55 -5.87
C GLN A 299 -5.22 19.60 -6.59
N ALA A 300 -4.23 19.04 -5.88
CA ALA A 300 -3.31 18.06 -6.42
C ALA A 300 -3.93 16.66 -6.56
N VAL A 301 -5.12 16.41 -5.98
CA VAL A 301 -5.74 15.09 -5.88
C VAL A 301 -6.94 14.94 -6.81
N SER A 302 -7.04 13.78 -7.46
CA SER A 302 -8.12 13.32 -8.33
C SER A 302 -8.86 12.13 -7.71
N ALA A 303 -10.16 12.25 -7.54
CA ALA A 303 -11.03 11.16 -7.09
C ALA A 303 -10.96 9.92 -8.02
N GLU A 304 -10.82 10.13 -9.33
CA GLU A 304 -10.75 9.04 -10.31
C GLU A 304 -9.42 8.25 -10.20
N SER A 305 -8.33 8.92 -9.83
CA SER A 305 -7.04 8.25 -9.60
C SER A 305 -7.11 7.33 -8.38
N LEU A 306 -7.70 7.81 -7.27
CA LEU A 306 -7.95 6.98 -6.08
C LEU A 306 -8.77 5.74 -6.43
N LYS A 307 -9.87 5.91 -7.18
CA LYS A 307 -10.74 4.83 -7.64
C LYS A 307 -10.01 3.83 -8.53
N THR A 308 -9.17 4.30 -9.45
CA THR A 308 -8.42 3.45 -10.36
C THR A 308 -7.51 2.50 -9.59
N VAL A 309 -6.69 3.03 -8.67
CA VAL A 309 -5.74 2.23 -7.88
C VAL A 309 -6.49 1.25 -6.96
N ALA A 310 -7.50 1.73 -6.25
CA ALA A 310 -8.32 0.88 -5.38
C ALA A 310 -9.03 -0.23 -6.17
N THR A 311 -9.57 0.06 -7.37
CA THR A 311 -10.24 -0.93 -8.22
C THR A 311 -9.27 -2.02 -8.66
N VAL A 312 -8.09 -1.68 -9.16
CA VAL A 312 -7.05 -2.66 -9.57
C VAL A 312 -6.68 -3.55 -8.38
N THR A 313 -6.45 -2.97 -7.22
CA THR A 313 -6.09 -3.71 -6.01
C THR A 313 -7.23 -4.61 -5.52
N MET A 314 -8.47 -4.12 -5.47
CA MET A 314 -9.62 -4.94 -5.09
C MET A 314 -9.87 -6.07 -6.10
N LYS A 315 -9.78 -5.83 -7.40
CA LYS A 315 -9.90 -6.88 -8.43
C LYS A 315 -8.84 -7.96 -8.24
N THR A 316 -7.61 -7.58 -7.86
CA THR A 316 -6.53 -8.53 -7.55
C THR A 316 -6.89 -9.37 -6.33
N ILE A 317 -7.32 -8.75 -5.23
CA ILE A 317 -7.67 -9.45 -3.99
C ILE A 317 -8.87 -10.37 -4.19
N TYR A 318 -9.97 -9.88 -4.75
CA TYR A 318 -11.21 -10.66 -4.92
C TYR A 318 -11.10 -11.71 -6.02
N GLY A 319 -10.20 -11.54 -6.99
CA GLY A 319 -9.88 -12.59 -7.97
C GLY A 319 -9.23 -13.80 -7.33
N ASP A 320 -8.33 -13.58 -6.37
CA ASP A 320 -7.66 -14.66 -5.63
C ASP A 320 -8.51 -15.18 -4.47
N TYR A 321 -9.29 -14.31 -3.83
CA TYR A 321 -10.04 -14.56 -2.60
C TYR A 321 -11.48 -14.05 -2.72
N PRO A 322 -12.32 -14.67 -3.58
CA PRO A 322 -13.71 -14.24 -3.75
C PRO A 322 -14.50 -14.34 -2.45
N THR A 323 -15.63 -13.65 -2.39
CA THR A 323 -16.59 -13.82 -1.29
C THR A 323 -17.05 -15.26 -1.21
N LYS A 324 -17.28 -15.76 0.00
CA LYS A 324 -17.85 -17.11 0.24
C LYS A 324 -19.32 -17.17 -0.12
#